data_1e825d44195da584edb1d360be933533
#
_entry.id   1e825d44195da584edb1d360be933533
#
_cell.length_a   1.000
_cell.length_b   1.000
_cell.length_c   1.000
_cell.angle_alpha   90.00
_cell.angle_beta   90.00
_cell.angle_gamma   90.00
#
_symmetry.space_group_name_H-M   'P 1'
#
loop_
_entity.id
_entity.type
_entity.pdbx_description
1 polymer ?
#
loop_
_entity_poly.entity_id
_entity_poly.type
_entity_poly.pdbx_seq_one_letter_code
_entity_poly.pdbx_strand_id
1 'polypeptide(L)'
;MDDKQLAWLDKELTASGSDWKVCFFHHPPYSSGEAHGSDLTLRAQVEPIFVKYGVNAVFTGHEHFYERIKPQKGIAYFIAGSSAKLRAGNIAPSALSDKGFDTGFTFMLVEIVGDDLFFQTVTEKGATIDSGTIHRVGKVEPTPNRTAQPVVSTGGATRGTATGK
;
A
#
# COMPACT_ATOMS: atom_id res chain seq x y z
N MET A 1 -1.96 -21.44 -3.99
CA MET A 1 -2.84 -21.61 -2.80
C MET A 1 -3.93 -22.60 -3.18
N ASP A 2 -4.46 -23.34 -2.19
CA ASP A 2 -5.64 -24.18 -2.41
C ASP A 2 -6.94 -23.37 -2.27
N ASP A 3 -8.08 -23.98 -2.67
CA ASP A 3 -9.37 -23.31 -2.65
C ASP A 3 -9.83 -22.91 -1.24
N LYS A 4 -9.41 -23.65 -0.20
CA LYS A 4 -9.75 -23.34 1.19
C LYS A 4 -9.02 -22.08 1.67
N GLN A 5 -7.75 -21.95 1.30
CA GLN A 5 -6.95 -20.76 1.61
C GLN A 5 -7.47 -19.51 0.87
N LEU A 6 -7.87 -19.67 -0.40
CA LEU A 6 -8.45 -18.58 -1.18
C LEU A 6 -9.81 -18.15 -0.62
N ALA A 7 -10.66 -19.08 -0.23
CA ALA A 7 -11.95 -18.79 0.40
C ALA A 7 -11.77 -18.11 1.78
N TRP A 8 -10.79 -18.56 2.56
CA TRP A 8 -10.42 -17.92 3.82
C TRP A 8 -9.95 -16.48 3.59
N LEU A 9 -9.04 -16.26 2.65
CA LEU A 9 -8.50 -14.94 2.33
C LEU A 9 -9.60 -13.96 1.89
N ASP A 10 -10.50 -14.39 1.01
CA ASP A 10 -11.64 -13.58 0.56
C ASP A 10 -12.55 -13.21 1.74
N LYS A 11 -12.84 -14.16 2.62
CA LYS A 11 -13.65 -13.94 3.83
C LYS A 11 -13.01 -12.95 4.79
N GLU A 12 -11.72 -13.10 5.12
CA GLU A 12 -11.02 -12.23 6.05
C GLU A 12 -10.90 -10.80 5.51
N LEU A 13 -10.57 -10.65 4.23
CA LEU A 13 -10.49 -9.34 3.60
C LEU A 13 -11.88 -8.68 3.45
N THR A 14 -12.95 -9.46 3.26
CA THR A 14 -14.32 -8.94 3.30
C THR A 14 -14.65 -8.34 4.67
N ALA A 15 -14.24 -9.00 5.73
CA ALA A 15 -14.52 -8.58 7.11
C ALA A 15 -13.65 -7.41 7.60
N SER A 16 -12.53 -7.11 6.93
CA SER A 16 -11.52 -6.15 7.40
C SER A 16 -11.93 -4.67 7.31
N GLY A 17 -13.09 -4.35 6.73
CA GLY A 17 -13.58 -2.97 6.65
C GLY A 17 -12.69 -2.03 5.85
N SER A 18 -12.49 -0.80 6.35
CA SER A 18 -11.67 0.26 5.74
C SER A 18 -10.28 0.42 6.36
N ASP A 19 -9.88 -0.46 7.27
CA ASP A 19 -8.59 -0.41 7.92
C ASP A 19 -7.43 -0.73 6.95
N TRP A 20 -6.22 -0.49 7.41
CA TRP A 20 -5.03 -0.93 6.70
C TRP A 20 -5.06 -2.43 6.47
N LYS A 21 -4.83 -2.85 5.22
CA LYS A 21 -4.72 -4.24 4.83
C LYS A 21 -3.31 -4.54 4.41
N VAL A 22 -2.61 -5.29 5.24
CA VAL A 22 -1.23 -5.70 5.02
C VAL A 22 -1.17 -7.22 4.97
N CYS A 23 -0.62 -7.76 3.90
CA CYS A 23 -0.52 -9.20 3.68
C CYS A 23 0.92 -9.67 3.79
N PHE A 24 1.14 -10.78 4.48
CA PHE A 24 2.44 -11.44 4.64
C PHE A 24 2.35 -12.89 4.18
N PHE A 25 3.23 -13.31 3.28
CA PHE A 25 3.36 -14.70 2.85
C PHE A 25 4.73 -14.95 2.20
N HIS A 26 5.05 -16.19 1.86
CA HIS A 26 6.41 -16.55 1.50
C HIS A 26 6.79 -16.21 0.05
N HIS A 27 6.05 -16.72 -0.94
CA HIS A 27 6.43 -16.57 -2.35
C HIS A 27 6.03 -15.21 -2.92
N PRO A 28 6.93 -14.48 -3.61
CA PRO A 28 6.63 -13.17 -4.13
C PRO A 28 5.80 -13.23 -5.43
N PRO A 29 4.63 -12.53 -5.48
CA PRO A 29 3.89 -12.39 -6.73
C PRO A 29 4.66 -11.59 -7.79
N TYR A 30 5.55 -10.72 -7.34
CA TYR A 30 6.43 -9.90 -8.16
C TYR A 30 7.85 -9.97 -7.62
N SER A 31 8.81 -10.28 -8.48
CA SER A 31 10.24 -10.30 -8.17
C SER A 31 11.05 -10.14 -9.45
N SER A 32 12.21 -9.49 -9.34
CA SER A 32 13.24 -9.47 -10.37
C SER A 32 14.37 -10.47 -10.11
N GLY A 33 14.19 -11.41 -9.18
CA GLY A 33 15.16 -12.44 -8.89
C GLY A 33 15.38 -13.40 -10.05
N GLU A 34 16.65 -13.69 -10.38
CA GLU A 34 16.99 -14.63 -11.46
C GLU A 34 16.75 -16.09 -11.07
N ALA A 35 16.88 -16.42 -9.76
CA ALA A 35 16.77 -17.79 -9.31
C ALA A 35 15.35 -18.33 -9.31
N HIS A 36 14.39 -17.53 -8.89
CA HIS A 36 12.99 -17.96 -8.79
C HIS A 36 12.05 -17.00 -9.52
N GLY A 37 12.25 -15.69 -9.39
CA GLY A 37 11.42 -14.65 -10.02
C GLY A 37 10.02 -14.53 -9.42
N SER A 38 9.13 -13.98 -10.22
CA SER A 38 7.73 -13.79 -9.82
C SER A 38 6.96 -15.12 -9.83
N ASP A 39 6.21 -15.43 -8.75
CA ASP A 39 5.24 -16.53 -8.76
C ASP A 39 3.96 -16.11 -9.50
N LEU A 40 3.94 -16.36 -10.82
CA LEU A 40 2.82 -15.96 -11.69
C LEU A 40 1.53 -16.69 -11.35
N THR A 41 1.63 -17.95 -10.89
CA THR A 41 0.45 -18.76 -10.53
C THR A 41 -0.19 -18.18 -9.27
N LEU A 42 0.61 -17.93 -8.23
CA LEU A 42 0.12 -17.30 -7.02
C LEU A 42 -0.43 -15.90 -7.30
N ARG A 43 0.28 -15.10 -8.10
CA ARG A 43 -0.18 -13.76 -8.49
C ARG A 43 -1.54 -13.78 -9.14
N ALA A 44 -1.76 -14.69 -10.09
CA ALA A 44 -3.06 -14.82 -10.77
C ALA A 44 -4.21 -15.16 -9.81
N GLN A 45 -3.92 -15.87 -8.71
CA GLN A 45 -4.90 -16.21 -7.69
C GLN A 45 -5.19 -15.08 -6.70
N VAL A 46 -4.14 -14.43 -6.17
CA VAL A 46 -4.30 -13.51 -5.04
C VAL A 46 -4.52 -12.05 -5.46
N GLU A 47 -3.92 -11.61 -6.56
CA GLU A 47 -3.98 -10.20 -6.96
C GLU A 47 -5.40 -9.69 -7.24
N PRO A 48 -6.31 -10.44 -7.91
CA PRO A 48 -7.69 -10.02 -8.07
C PRO A 48 -8.40 -9.79 -6.74
N ILE A 49 -8.11 -10.63 -5.73
CA ILE A 49 -8.65 -10.52 -4.37
C ILE A 49 -8.07 -9.27 -3.68
N PHE A 50 -6.76 -9.07 -3.77
CA PHE A 50 -6.10 -7.91 -3.16
C PHE A 50 -6.62 -6.58 -3.73
N VAL A 51 -6.79 -6.50 -5.04
CA VAL A 51 -7.36 -5.32 -5.72
C VAL A 51 -8.81 -5.10 -5.30
N LYS A 52 -9.64 -6.16 -5.28
CA LYS A 52 -11.06 -6.10 -4.89
C LYS A 52 -11.24 -5.49 -3.50
N TYR A 53 -10.37 -5.85 -2.56
CA TYR A 53 -10.50 -5.43 -1.16
C TYR A 53 -9.59 -4.27 -0.76
N GLY A 54 -8.80 -3.75 -1.68
CA GLY A 54 -7.93 -2.60 -1.44
C GLY A 54 -6.79 -2.92 -0.46
N VAL A 55 -6.07 -4.03 -0.69
CA VAL A 55 -4.82 -4.32 0.03
C VAL A 55 -3.83 -3.19 -0.23
N ASN A 56 -3.18 -2.70 0.82
CA ASN A 56 -2.27 -1.55 0.74
C ASN A 56 -0.81 -1.97 0.54
N ALA A 57 -0.37 -3.01 1.26
CA ALA A 57 0.99 -3.49 1.18
C ALA A 57 1.08 -5.01 1.30
N VAL A 58 2.07 -5.59 0.61
CA VAL A 58 2.37 -7.02 0.61
C VAL A 58 3.86 -7.19 0.91
N PHE A 59 4.16 -8.01 1.91
CA PHE A 59 5.52 -8.37 2.30
C PHE A 59 5.74 -9.86 2.07
N THR A 60 6.85 -10.19 1.40
CA THR A 60 7.20 -11.56 1.04
C THR A 60 8.66 -11.87 1.36
N GLY A 61 9.04 -13.12 1.26
CA GLY A 61 10.40 -13.62 1.40
C GLY A 61 10.83 -14.39 0.16
N HIS A 62 11.27 -15.64 0.35
CA HIS A 62 11.69 -16.61 -0.66
C HIS A 62 12.96 -16.22 -1.42
N GLU A 63 13.00 -15.07 -2.05
CA GLU A 63 14.20 -14.48 -2.62
C GLU A 63 15.08 -13.91 -1.51
N HIS A 64 16.37 -14.29 -1.54
CA HIS A 64 17.30 -13.97 -0.45
C HIS A 64 17.96 -12.61 -0.64
N PHE A 65 17.14 -11.58 -0.86
CA PHE A 65 17.55 -10.19 -1.01
C PHE A 65 16.40 -9.26 -0.52
N TYR A 66 16.66 -7.97 -0.48
CA TYR A 66 15.65 -6.95 -0.35
C TYR A 66 15.28 -6.40 -1.72
N GLU A 67 13.99 -6.30 -2.02
CA GLU A 67 13.49 -5.60 -3.18
C GLU A 67 12.18 -4.87 -2.87
N ARG A 68 12.09 -3.62 -3.27
CA ARG A 68 10.84 -2.88 -3.36
C ARG A 68 10.43 -2.81 -4.82
N ILE A 69 9.28 -3.36 -5.10
CA ILE A 69 8.66 -3.34 -6.43
C ILE A 69 7.92 -2.01 -6.60
N LYS A 70 7.99 -1.42 -7.79
CA LYS A 70 7.11 -0.32 -8.16
C LYS A 70 5.66 -0.71 -7.90
N PRO A 71 4.80 0.18 -7.36
CA PRO A 71 3.43 -0.18 -7.03
C PRO A 71 2.71 -0.82 -8.21
N GLN A 72 2.07 -1.96 -7.98
CA GLN A 72 1.27 -2.67 -8.97
C GLN A 72 -0.20 -2.55 -8.61
N LYS A 73 -1.00 -1.98 -9.50
CA LYS A 73 -2.44 -1.75 -9.26
C LYS A 73 -2.74 -0.99 -7.96
N GLY A 74 -1.85 -0.07 -7.56
CA GLY A 74 -1.97 0.70 -6.33
C GLY A 74 -1.51 -0.01 -5.06
N ILE A 75 -0.99 -1.24 -5.15
CA ILE A 75 -0.49 -2.04 -4.03
C ILE A 75 1.03 -1.96 -3.98
N ALA A 76 1.59 -1.72 -2.81
CA ALA A 76 3.04 -1.77 -2.57
C ALA A 76 3.49 -3.21 -2.31
N TYR A 77 4.56 -3.64 -2.96
CA TYR A 77 5.12 -4.99 -2.79
C TYR A 77 6.57 -4.90 -2.34
N PHE A 78 6.89 -5.68 -1.31
CA PHE A 78 8.24 -5.80 -0.77
C PHE A 78 8.67 -7.26 -0.68
N ILE A 79 9.93 -7.51 -1.01
CA ILE A 79 10.64 -8.73 -0.70
C ILE A 79 11.64 -8.40 0.41
N ALA A 80 11.46 -9.00 1.59
CA ALA A 80 12.30 -8.82 2.77
C ALA A 80 12.99 -10.15 3.15
N GLY A 81 13.59 -10.81 2.16
CA GLY A 81 14.12 -12.17 2.33
C GLY A 81 15.60 -12.25 2.68
N SER A 82 16.28 -11.11 2.89
CA SER A 82 17.72 -11.05 3.21
C SER A 82 18.04 -11.06 4.71
N SER A 83 17.10 -11.44 5.58
CA SER A 83 17.34 -11.39 7.03
C SER A 83 18.22 -12.51 7.59
N ALA A 84 18.31 -13.68 6.91
CA ALA A 84 19.05 -14.82 7.39
C ALA A 84 19.93 -15.50 6.33
N LYS A 85 19.67 -15.26 5.07
CA LYS A 85 20.43 -15.82 3.94
C LYS A 85 20.53 -14.79 2.82
N LEU A 86 21.66 -14.75 2.15
CA LEU A 86 21.91 -13.87 1.01
C LEU A 86 22.15 -14.66 -0.26
N ARG A 87 21.74 -14.07 -1.37
CA ARG A 87 22.07 -14.52 -2.71
C ARG A 87 22.49 -13.30 -3.53
N ALA A 88 23.75 -12.89 -3.33
CA ALA A 88 24.32 -11.74 -4.01
C ALA A 88 24.35 -11.94 -5.53
N GLY A 89 24.09 -10.87 -6.29
CA GLY A 89 24.05 -10.89 -7.75
C GLY A 89 22.77 -11.54 -8.32
N ASN A 90 21.75 -11.78 -7.52
CA ASN A 90 20.52 -12.44 -7.97
C ASN A 90 19.42 -11.48 -8.42
N ILE A 91 19.59 -10.17 -8.24
CA ILE A 91 18.61 -9.17 -8.71
C ILE A 91 18.93 -8.80 -10.15
N ALA A 92 18.08 -9.23 -11.09
CA ALA A 92 18.20 -8.84 -12.48
C ALA A 92 17.75 -7.38 -12.70
N PRO A 93 18.33 -6.67 -13.68
CA PRO A 93 17.79 -5.41 -14.14
C PRO A 93 16.33 -5.59 -14.58
N SER A 94 15.40 -4.84 -13.98
CA SER A 94 13.98 -5.01 -14.22
C SER A 94 13.23 -3.68 -14.18
N ALA A 95 12.26 -3.51 -15.08
CA ALA A 95 11.35 -2.38 -15.05
C ALA A 95 10.41 -2.44 -13.83
N LEU A 96 10.27 -3.59 -13.18
CA LEU A 96 9.44 -3.79 -11.97
C LEU A 96 10.11 -3.23 -10.72
N SER A 97 11.44 -3.35 -10.61
CA SER A 97 12.17 -2.98 -9.41
C SER A 97 12.28 -1.47 -9.28
N ASP A 98 11.99 -0.96 -8.09
CA ASP A 98 12.21 0.44 -7.70
C ASP A 98 13.48 0.57 -6.85
N LYS A 99 13.72 -0.41 -5.98
CA LYS A 99 14.93 -0.53 -5.18
C LYS A 99 15.27 -2.00 -4.95
N GLY A 100 16.53 -2.36 -5.13
CA GLY A 100 17.07 -3.69 -4.82
C GLY A 100 18.33 -3.60 -3.97
N PHE A 101 18.56 -4.60 -3.09
CA PHE A 101 19.76 -4.74 -2.30
C PHE A 101 19.99 -6.20 -1.92
N ASP A 102 21.13 -6.78 -2.32
CA ASP A 102 21.45 -8.20 -2.14
C ASP A 102 22.86 -8.46 -1.57
N THR A 103 23.56 -7.40 -1.15
CA THR A 103 24.97 -7.48 -0.71
C THR A 103 25.16 -7.47 0.81
N GLY A 104 24.08 -7.48 1.58
CA GLY A 104 24.08 -7.51 3.05
C GLY A 104 22.76 -7.95 3.63
N PHE A 105 22.79 -8.38 4.89
CA PHE A 105 21.56 -8.70 5.63
C PHE A 105 20.78 -7.43 5.93
N THR A 106 19.46 -7.54 5.84
CA THR A 106 18.57 -6.41 6.12
C THR A 106 17.34 -6.84 6.91
N PHE A 107 16.73 -5.88 7.57
CA PHE A 107 15.39 -5.97 8.14
C PHE A 107 14.62 -4.68 7.86
N MET A 108 13.30 -4.75 7.94
CA MET A 108 12.44 -3.60 7.75
C MET A 108 11.81 -3.16 9.06
N LEU A 109 11.79 -1.85 9.29
CA LEU A 109 10.96 -1.19 10.28
C LEU A 109 9.76 -0.59 9.55
N VAL A 110 8.57 -0.84 10.08
CA VAL A 110 7.32 -0.34 9.51
C VAL A 110 6.48 0.27 10.63
N GLU A 111 5.99 1.48 10.39
CA GLU A 111 5.11 2.20 11.32
C GLU A 111 3.90 2.72 10.55
N ILE A 112 2.69 2.56 11.11
CA ILE A 112 1.45 3.07 10.53
C ILE A 112 0.89 4.14 11.44
N VAL A 113 0.72 5.34 10.89
CA VAL A 113 0.14 6.50 11.60
C VAL A 113 -0.94 7.11 10.72
N GLY A 114 -2.19 6.94 11.11
CA GLY A 114 -3.33 7.39 10.31
C GLY A 114 -3.37 6.76 8.93
N ASP A 115 -3.30 7.58 7.90
CA ASP A 115 -3.32 7.14 6.50
C ASP A 115 -1.92 6.96 5.88
N ASP A 116 -0.88 6.98 6.71
CA ASP A 116 0.51 6.82 6.26
C ASP A 116 1.15 5.57 6.84
N LEU A 117 1.81 4.79 5.99
CA LEU A 117 2.71 3.71 6.35
C LEU A 117 4.14 4.16 6.02
N PHE A 118 4.92 4.38 7.05
CA PHE A 118 6.35 4.68 6.94
C PHE A 118 7.14 3.38 6.96
N PHE A 119 8.14 3.28 6.09
CA PHE A 119 9.05 2.14 6.11
C PHE A 119 10.50 2.58 6.04
N GLN A 120 11.36 1.78 6.64
CA GLN A 120 12.81 1.91 6.59
C GLN A 120 13.43 0.52 6.53
N THR A 121 14.34 0.30 5.57
CA THR A 121 15.11 -0.93 5.45
C THR A 121 16.54 -0.67 5.89
N VAL A 122 16.97 -1.42 6.91
CA VAL A 122 18.23 -1.20 7.61
C VAL A 122 19.11 -2.43 7.46
N THR A 123 20.41 -2.23 7.20
CA THR A 123 21.40 -3.33 7.18
C THR A 123 21.80 -3.75 8.59
N GLU A 124 22.46 -4.91 8.70
CA GLU A 124 23.08 -5.39 9.95
C GLU A 124 24.14 -4.43 10.52
N LYS A 125 24.63 -3.48 9.70
CA LYS A 125 25.59 -2.42 10.10
C LYS A 125 24.93 -1.11 10.47
N GLY A 126 23.59 -1.07 10.50
CA GLY A 126 22.82 0.11 10.86
C GLY A 126 22.64 1.12 9.72
N ALA A 127 23.05 0.82 8.49
CA ALA A 127 22.86 1.72 7.36
C ALA A 127 21.44 1.57 6.79
N THR A 128 20.75 2.68 6.59
CA THR A 128 19.49 2.71 5.85
C THR A 128 19.76 2.60 4.36
N ILE A 129 19.20 1.59 3.71
CA ILE A 129 19.37 1.36 2.26
C ILE A 129 18.14 1.76 1.45
N ASP A 130 16.98 1.83 2.10
CA ASP A 130 15.72 2.28 1.51
C ASP A 130 14.80 2.83 2.59
N SER A 131 13.97 3.80 2.25
CA SER A 131 12.92 4.33 3.12
C SER A 131 11.87 5.06 2.30
N GLY A 132 10.68 5.21 2.86
CA GLY A 132 9.61 5.96 2.21
C GLY A 132 8.31 5.93 2.98
N THR A 133 7.29 6.48 2.33
CA THR A 133 5.92 6.52 2.84
C THR A 133 4.97 5.99 1.79
N ILE A 134 4.04 5.15 2.22
CA ILE A 134 2.90 4.71 1.43
C ILE A 134 1.68 5.41 1.98
N HIS A 135 1.02 6.19 1.14
CA HIS A 135 -0.24 6.84 1.50
C HIS A 135 -1.40 5.89 1.17
N ARG A 136 -2.22 5.61 2.16
CA ARG A 136 -3.47 4.90 1.93
C ARG A 136 -4.42 5.83 1.18
N VAL A 137 -4.77 5.45 -0.04
CA VAL A 137 -5.84 6.15 -0.76
C VAL A 137 -7.13 5.83 -0.02
N GLY A 138 -7.63 6.77 0.77
CA GLY A 138 -8.91 6.66 1.43
C GLY A 138 -10.01 6.38 0.39
N LYS A 139 -11.04 5.59 0.75
CA LYS A 139 -12.27 5.58 -0.03
C LYS A 139 -12.66 7.03 -0.23
N VAL A 140 -12.76 7.49 -1.48
CA VAL A 140 -13.42 8.77 -1.78
C VAL A 140 -14.84 8.59 -1.25
N GLU A 141 -15.11 9.12 -0.04
CA GLU A 141 -16.48 9.27 0.45
C GLU A 141 -17.23 10.02 -0.66
N PRO A 142 -18.38 9.52 -1.13
CA PRO A 142 -19.18 10.25 -2.11
C PRO A 142 -19.44 11.62 -1.48
N THR A 143 -18.95 12.68 -2.13
CA THR A 143 -19.14 14.06 -1.69
C THR A 143 -20.62 14.21 -1.36
N PRO A 144 -21.02 14.54 -0.10
CA PRO A 144 -22.42 14.70 0.22
C PRO A 144 -22.95 15.77 -0.72
N ASN A 145 -23.97 15.42 -1.47
CA ASN A 145 -24.62 16.29 -2.43
C ASN A 145 -25.01 17.56 -1.68
N ARG A 146 -24.26 18.63 -1.93
CA ARG A 146 -24.48 19.93 -1.30
C ARG A 146 -25.81 20.44 -1.80
N THR A 147 -26.91 19.99 -1.18
CA THR A 147 -28.22 20.54 -1.40
C THR A 147 -28.10 22.04 -1.22
N ALA A 148 -28.41 22.78 -2.29
CA ALA A 148 -28.39 24.22 -2.32
C ALA A 148 -29.11 24.78 -1.10
N GLN A 149 -28.40 25.52 -0.27
CA GLN A 149 -29.03 26.29 0.80
C GLN A 149 -29.96 27.31 0.14
N PRO A 150 -31.19 27.48 0.64
CA PRO A 150 -32.07 28.50 0.12
C PRO A 150 -31.43 29.86 0.34
N VAL A 151 -31.36 30.65 -0.74
CA VAL A 151 -30.92 32.04 -0.70
C VAL A 151 -31.90 32.81 0.19
N VAL A 152 -31.48 33.21 1.38
CA VAL A 152 -32.25 34.14 2.23
C VAL A 152 -32.20 35.50 1.55
N SER A 153 -33.31 35.90 0.93
CA SER A 153 -33.50 37.24 0.40
C SER A 153 -33.62 38.21 1.59
N THR A 154 -32.60 39.01 1.80
CA THR A 154 -32.66 40.15 2.73
C THR A 154 -33.53 41.24 2.07
N GLY A 155 -34.80 41.30 2.48
CA GLY A 155 -35.73 42.35 2.12
C GLY A 155 -35.23 43.70 2.61
N GLY A 156 -35.19 44.66 1.71
CA GLY A 156 -34.76 46.03 1.97
C GLY A 156 -35.57 46.74 3.05
N ALA A 157 -34.87 47.33 3.99
CA ALA A 157 -35.46 48.26 4.96
C ALA A 157 -35.61 49.65 4.29
N THR A 158 -36.85 50.09 4.09
CA THR A 158 -37.20 51.45 3.67
C THR A 158 -36.90 52.45 4.81
N ARG A 159 -36.08 53.45 4.49
CA ARG A 159 -35.85 54.60 5.35
C ARG A 159 -37.14 55.44 5.44
N GLY A 160 -37.70 55.53 6.62
CA GLY A 160 -38.69 56.53 6.97
C GLY A 160 -38.01 57.84 7.37
N THR A 161 -38.30 58.87 6.63
CA THR A 161 -37.94 60.27 6.93
C THR A 161 -38.92 60.76 8.02
N ALA A 162 -38.39 61.23 9.12
CA ALA A 162 -39.16 62.00 10.11
C ALA A 162 -38.71 63.46 10.07
N THR A 163 -39.62 64.33 9.64
CA THR A 163 -39.51 65.78 9.73
C THR A 163 -40.14 66.25 11.06
N GLY A 164 -39.44 67.21 11.68
CA GLY A 164 -40.10 68.36 12.22
C GLY A 164 -40.49 68.47 13.71
N LYS A 165 -39.93 69.32 14.32
CA LYS A 165 -40.06 70.47 15.20
C LYS A 165 -39.23 70.37 16.46
#